data_3eef508a41d13083d71240eab8cd8520
#
_entry.id   3eef508a41d13083d71240eab8cd8520
#
_cell.length_a   1.000
_cell.length_b   1.000
_cell.length_c   1.000
_cell.angle_alpha   90.00
_cell.angle_beta   90.00
_cell.angle_gamma   90.00
#
_symmetry.space_group_name_H-M   'P 1'
#
loop_
_entity.id
_entity.type
_entity.pdbx_description
1 polymer ?
#
loop_
_entity_poly.entity_id
_entity_poly.type
_entity_poly.pdbx_seq_one_letter_code
_entity_poly.pdbx_strand_id
1 'polypeptide(L)'
;MDAIVRQLRIVLAALGLLLLAACGRAELYGKLTEAQANEMIAVLQRSGIEADKTSAGENGWTLTTAKSDFGRAVEILQSQGYPRQDFATLGTVF
;
A
#
# COMPACT_ATOMS: atom_id res chain seq x y z
N MET A 1 29.75 -15.69 -29.34
CA MET A 1 28.52 -14.88 -29.58
C MET A 1 27.32 -15.43 -28.83
N ASP A 2 27.08 -16.73 -28.84
CA ASP A 2 25.91 -17.31 -28.17
C ASP A 2 25.92 -17.10 -26.66
N ALA A 3 27.08 -17.09 -26.02
CA ALA A 3 27.20 -16.86 -24.58
C ALA A 3 26.78 -15.44 -24.21
N ILE A 4 27.09 -14.45 -25.03
CA ILE A 4 26.75 -13.05 -24.80
C ILE A 4 25.25 -12.86 -24.95
N VAL A 5 24.64 -13.46 -25.96
CA VAL A 5 23.20 -13.40 -26.21
C VAL A 5 22.44 -14.07 -25.06
N ARG A 6 22.93 -15.19 -24.57
CA ARG A 6 22.34 -15.91 -23.42
C ARG A 6 22.38 -15.07 -22.17
N GLN A 7 23.51 -14.43 -21.87
CA GLN A 7 23.64 -13.56 -20.70
C GLN A 7 22.75 -12.35 -20.82
N LEU A 8 22.63 -11.77 -22.00
CA LEU A 8 21.76 -10.63 -22.24
C LEU A 8 20.31 -10.99 -21.97
N ARG A 9 19.85 -12.16 -22.39
CA ARG A 9 18.49 -12.64 -22.14
C ARG A 9 18.23 -12.81 -20.64
N ILE A 10 19.17 -13.34 -19.90
CA ILE A 10 19.05 -13.54 -18.45
C ILE A 10 18.95 -12.19 -17.75
N VAL A 11 19.77 -11.23 -18.12
CA VAL A 11 19.77 -9.88 -17.56
C VAL A 11 18.45 -9.18 -17.84
N LEU A 12 17.95 -9.28 -19.07
CA LEU A 12 16.66 -8.68 -19.44
C LEU A 12 15.50 -9.31 -18.68
N ALA A 13 15.51 -10.61 -18.50
CA ALA A 13 14.49 -11.33 -17.74
C ALA A 13 14.51 -10.91 -16.27
N ALA A 14 15.70 -10.82 -15.67
CA ALA A 14 15.85 -10.38 -14.28
C ALA A 14 15.37 -8.93 -14.09
N LEU A 15 15.70 -8.06 -15.03
CA LEU A 15 15.26 -6.67 -15.00
C LEU A 15 13.74 -6.57 -15.11
N GLY A 16 13.13 -7.38 -15.98
CA GLY A 16 11.68 -7.43 -16.11
C GLY A 16 10.99 -7.88 -14.83
N LEU A 17 11.54 -8.88 -14.15
CA LEU A 17 11.01 -9.35 -12.87
C LEU A 17 11.10 -8.29 -11.78
N LEU A 18 12.19 -7.53 -11.75
CA LEU A 18 12.34 -6.42 -10.81
C LEU A 18 11.32 -5.32 -11.05
N LEU A 19 11.05 -4.99 -12.31
CA LEU A 19 10.04 -4.00 -12.68
C LEU A 19 8.64 -4.46 -12.27
N LEU A 20 8.31 -5.73 -12.45
CA LEU A 20 7.03 -6.30 -12.03
C LEU A 20 6.87 -6.23 -10.52
N ALA A 21 7.91 -6.52 -9.76
CA ALA A 21 7.88 -6.41 -8.31
C ALA A 21 7.68 -4.96 -7.86
N ALA A 22 8.33 -4.00 -8.52
CA ALA A 22 8.17 -2.57 -8.21
C ALA A 22 6.76 -2.07 -8.52
N CYS A 23 6.11 -2.62 -9.56
CA CYS A 23 4.74 -2.27 -9.96
C CYS A 23 3.67 -3.04 -9.20
N GLY A 24 4.07 -3.93 -8.26
CA GLY A 24 3.18 -4.81 -7.53
C GLY A 24 2.46 -4.17 -6.34
N ARG A 25 2.78 -2.91 -6.01
CA ARG A 25 2.19 -2.20 -4.87
C ARG A 25 1.22 -1.13 -5.36
N ALA A 26 0.17 -0.90 -4.58
CA ALA A 26 -0.81 0.14 -4.86
C ALA A 26 -1.05 0.98 -3.61
N GLU A 27 -1.23 2.27 -3.79
CA GLU A 27 -1.54 3.19 -2.70
C GLU A 27 -3.03 3.10 -2.38
N LEU A 28 -3.35 2.81 -1.12
CA LEU A 28 -4.73 2.75 -0.64
C LEU A 28 -5.22 4.13 -0.22
N TYR A 29 -4.50 4.77 0.68
CA TYR A 29 -4.83 6.08 1.22
C TYR A 29 -3.57 6.85 1.55
N GLY A 30 -3.63 8.15 1.41
CA GLY A 30 -2.55 9.05 1.80
C GLY A 30 -2.98 10.01 2.88
N LYS A 31 -2.07 10.86 3.33
CA LYS A 31 -2.31 11.92 4.32
C LYS A 31 -2.88 11.38 5.63
N LEU A 32 -2.43 10.20 6.03
CA LEU A 32 -2.85 9.58 7.28
C LEU A 32 -1.92 9.98 8.41
N THR A 33 -2.43 9.98 9.64
CA THR A 33 -1.56 9.96 10.79
C THR A 33 -0.95 8.57 10.93
N GLU A 34 0.17 8.46 11.64
CA GLU A 34 0.78 7.15 11.86
C GLU A 34 -0.18 6.22 12.60
N ALA A 35 -0.91 6.75 13.57
CA ALA A 35 -1.90 5.97 14.32
C ALA A 35 -3.00 5.43 13.41
N GLN A 36 -3.53 6.26 12.51
CA GLN A 36 -4.53 5.83 11.53
C GLN A 36 -3.99 4.73 10.62
N ALA A 37 -2.78 4.91 10.10
CA ALA A 37 -2.15 3.92 9.24
C ALA A 37 -1.96 2.59 9.98
N ASN A 38 -1.52 2.63 11.24
CA ASN A 38 -1.34 1.43 12.05
C ASN A 38 -2.66 0.70 12.29
N GLU A 39 -3.73 1.43 12.59
CA GLU A 39 -5.05 0.83 12.78
C GLU A 39 -5.54 0.13 11.52
N MET A 40 -5.38 0.79 10.37
CA MET A 40 -5.80 0.25 9.09
C MET A 40 -4.99 -1.00 8.72
N ILE A 41 -3.68 -0.96 8.98
CA ILE A 41 -2.82 -2.14 8.77
C ILE A 41 -3.31 -3.31 9.63
N ALA A 42 -3.63 -3.06 10.89
CA ALA A 42 -4.11 -4.11 11.80
C ALA A 42 -5.43 -4.72 11.30
N VAL A 43 -6.35 -3.88 10.81
CA VAL A 43 -7.62 -4.35 10.24
C VAL A 43 -7.36 -5.25 9.04
N LEU A 44 -6.49 -4.84 8.13
CA LEU A 44 -6.16 -5.62 6.94
C LEU A 44 -5.45 -6.92 7.29
N GLN A 45 -4.54 -6.89 8.26
CA GLN A 45 -3.84 -8.11 8.69
C GLN A 45 -4.80 -9.15 9.25
N ARG A 46 -5.81 -8.73 10.00
CA ARG A 46 -6.84 -9.65 10.50
C ARG A 46 -7.61 -10.32 9.38
N SER A 47 -7.69 -9.69 8.23
CA SER A 47 -8.34 -10.24 7.04
C SER A 47 -7.38 -10.97 6.11
N GLY A 48 -6.13 -11.14 6.53
CA GLY A 48 -5.13 -11.84 5.73
C GLY A 48 -4.50 -11.01 4.63
N ILE A 49 -4.62 -9.69 4.69
CA ILE A 49 -4.05 -8.78 3.69
C ILE A 49 -2.84 -8.07 4.29
N GLU A 50 -1.72 -8.13 3.57
CA GLU A 50 -0.52 -7.40 3.97
C GLU A 50 -0.61 -5.96 3.50
N ALA A 51 -0.28 -5.04 4.40
CA ALA A 51 -0.25 -3.62 4.10
C ALA A 51 0.95 -2.99 4.79
N ASP A 52 1.47 -1.93 4.19
CA ASP A 52 2.61 -1.19 4.72
C ASP A 52 2.30 0.29 4.76
N LYS A 53 2.99 0.99 5.64
CA LYS A 53 2.94 2.44 5.71
C LYS A 53 4.27 3.03 5.29
N THR A 54 4.22 4.15 4.59
CA THR A 54 5.40 4.88 4.15
C THR A 54 5.23 6.33 4.55
N SER A 55 6.27 6.91 5.15
CA SER A 55 6.24 8.32 5.51
C SER A 55 6.35 9.19 4.27
N ALA A 56 5.46 10.18 4.16
CA ALA A 56 5.50 11.20 3.11
C ALA A 56 5.89 12.57 3.69
N GLY A 57 6.61 12.59 4.80
CA GLY A 57 7.06 13.81 5.46
C GLY A 57 5.88 14.63 5.97
N GLU A 58 5.80 15.88 5.53
CA GLU A 58 4.73 16.79 5.95
C GLU A 58 3.35 16.34 5.46
N ASN A 59 3.31 15.50 4.44
CA ASN A 59 2.06 14.98 3.89
C ASN A 59 1.56 13.74 4.64
N GLY A 60 2.15 13.44 5.80
CA GLY A 60 1.69 12.35 6.65
C GLY A 60 2.18 10.98 6.19
N TRP A 61 1.33 9.99 6.31
CA TRP A 61 1.67 8.60 6.00
C TRP A 61 0.80 8.09 4.87
N THR A 62 1.40 7.26 4.03
CA THR A 62 0.71 6.60 2.92
C THR A 62 0.59 5.12 3.23
N LEU A 63 -0.60 4.57 3.04
CA LEU A 63 -0.88 3.15 3.20
C LEU A 63 -0.87 2.47 1.85
N THR A 64 -0.09 1.40 1.73
CA THR A 64 0.02 0.63 0.49
C THR A 64 -0.26 -0.85 0.72
N THR A 65 -0.69 -1.53 -0.31
CA THR A 65 -0.90 -2.98 -0.30
C THR A 65 -0.51 -3.57 -1.65
N ALA A 66 -0.49 -4.89 -1.76
CA ALA A 66 -0.27 -5.54 -3.04
C ALA A 66 -1.40 -5.16 -4.01
N LYS A 67 -1.03 -4.95 -5.27
CA LYS A 67 -1.98 -4.53 -6.30
C LYS A 67 -3.13 -5.52 -6.45
N SER A 68 -2.84 -6.79 -6.31
CA SER A 68 -3.84 -7.86 -6.39
C SER A 68 -4.86 -7.82 -5.24
N ASP A 69 -4.50 -7.21 -4.10
CA ASP A 69 -5.36 -7.11 -2.93
C ASP A 69 -6.06 -5.76 -2.81
N PHE A 70 -5.79 -4.84 -3.72
CA PHE A 70 -6.26 -3.46 -3.63
C PHE A 70 -7.78 -3.36 -3.45
N GLY A 71 -8.54 -3.98 -4.34
CA GLY A 71 -10.00 -3.90 -4.29
C GLY A 71 -10.57 -4.48 -3.00
N ARG A 72 -10.04 -5.63 -2.59
CA ARG A 72 -10.47 -6.30 -1.36
C ARG A 72 -10.09 -5.48 -0.13
N ALA A 73 -8.91 -4.88 -0.13
CA ALA A 73 -8.47 -4.02 0.98
C ALA A 73 -9.37 -2.81 1.12
N VAL A 74 -9.69 -2.14 0.03
CA VAL A 74 -10.60 -0.99 0.04
C VAL A 74 -11.97 -1.38 0.58
N GLU A 75 -12.51 -2.50 0.12
CA GLU A 75 -13.81 -3.00 0.56
C GLU A 75 -13.82 -3.28 2.07
N ILE A 76 -12.79 -3.95 2.58
CA ILE A 76 -12.68 -4.25 4.01
C ILE A 76 -12.60 -2.97 4.83
N LEU A 77 -11.76 -2.03 4.43
CA LEU A 77 -11.60 -0.77 5.15
C LEU A 77 -12.89 0.04 5.15
N GLN A 78 -13.55 0.15 4.02
CA GLN A 78 -14.81 0.89 3.91
C GLN A 78 -15.91 0.25 4.74
N SER A 79 -15.98 -1.07 4.77
CA SER A 79 -16.98 -1.77 5.57
C SER A 79 -16.84 -1.54 7.06
N GLN A 80 -15.63 -1.18 7.52
CA GLN A 80 -15.34 -0.90 8.93
C GLN A 80 -15.21 0.60 9.22
N GLY A 81 -15.52 1.44 8.22
CA GLY A 81 -15.52 2.89 8.39
C GLY A 81 -14.15 3.55 8.34
N TYR A 82 -13.19 2.94 7.67
CA TYR A 82 -11.86 3.53 7.53
C TYR A 82 -11.70 4.18 6.15
N PRO A 83 -10.85 5.22 6.03
CA PRO A 83 -10.18 5.88 7.15
C PRO A 83 -11.18 6.60 8.05
N ARG A 84 -10.93 6.54 9.35
CA ARG A 84 -11.77 7.26 10.32
C ARG A 84 -11.42 8.73 10.28
N GLN A 85 -12.42 9.55 10.06
CA GLN A 85 -12.25 10.97 10.25
C GLN A 85 -12.20 11.28 11.75
N ASP A 86 -11.42 12.30 12.09
CA ASP A 86 -11.33 12.71 13.48
C ASP A 86 -12.60 13.48 13.86
N PHE A 87 -13.58 12.77 14.38
CA PHE A 87 -14.85 13.34 14.79
C PHE A 87 -14.73 14.31 15.97
N ALA A 88 -13.59 14.31 16.67
CA ALA A 88 -13.35 15.30 17.70
C ALA A 88 -13.37 16.72 17.14
N THR A 89 -12.91 16.89 15.90
CA THR A 89 -12.97 18.17 15.21
C THR A 89 -14.41 18.61 14.96
N LEU A 90 -15.28 17.68 14.62
CA LEU A 90 -16.71 17.97 14.44
C LEU A 90 -17.38 18.30 15.76
N GLY A 91 -16.99 17.63 16.83
CA GLY A 91 -17.50 17.91 18.17
C GLY A 91 -17.18 19.31 18.66
N THR A 92 -16.06 19.86 18.24
CA THR A 92 -15.68 21.23 18.64
C THR A 92 -16.40 22.30 17.83
N VAL A 93 -16.96 21.96 16.67
CA VAL A 93 -17.71 22.89 15.84
C VAL A 93 -19.14 23.11 16.37
N PHE A 94 -19.67 22.12 17.03
CA PHE A 94 -21.01 22.16 17.59
C PHE A 94 -20.97 22.52 19.05
#